data_f09a2f70f091b0a61fcd15bf3833f5d8
#
_entry.id   f09a2f70f091b0a61fcd15bf3833f5d8
#
_cell.length_a   1.000
_cell.length_b   1.000
_cell.length_c   1.000
_cell.angle_alpha   90.00
_cell.angle_beta   90.00
_cell.angle_gamma   90.00
#
_symmetry.space_group_name_H-M   'P 1'
#
loop_
_entity.id
_entity.type
_entity.pdbx_description
1 polymer ?
#
loop_
_entity_poly.entity_id
_entity_poly.type
_entity_poly.pdbx_seq_one_letter_code
_entity_poly.pdbx_strand_id
1 'polypeptide(L)'
;INEKKAQGEAMDILQGTPFCAPVNIHAGGYEEAAHSDVVIVTVGLARKPGQSRIDLAQVNVDIIKSVMPQITQFAPDAVYIVVSNPVDIITYAILKTTNLAENQVFGSGTMLDSARLRSRLAEHVGLSSKNVHAYVFGEHGDTSLIPWSLTTIAGMEMDKYCTHICSRHNHCGKEELKDIEEDVRTA
;
A
#
# COMPACT_ATOMS: atom_id res chain seq x y z
N ILE A 1 -13.61 3.52 18.22
CA ILE A 1 -13.85 2.55 17.13
C ILE A 1 -15.32 2.15 17.16
N ASN A 2 -15.92 1.97 16.00
CA ASN A 2 -17.33 1.56 15.91
C ASN A 2 -17.42 0.02 15.94
N GLU A 3 -17.74 -0.52 17.11
CA GLU A 3 -17.80 -1.97 17.35
C GLU A 3 -18.82 -2.67 16.44
N LYS A 4 -20.02 -2.11 16.27
CA LYS A 4 -21.05 -2.68 15.38
C LYS A 4 -20.58 -2.77 13.93
N LYS A 5 -19.83 -1.77 13.46
CA LYS A 5 -19.22 -1.80 12.12
C LYS A 5 -18.18 -2.89 12.04
N ALA A 6 -17.30 -2.99 13.02
CA ALA A 6 -16.26 -4.03 13.04
C ALA A 6 -16.86 -5.45 13.03
N GLN A 7 -17.93 -5.68 13.80
CA GLN A 7 -18.67 -6.94 13.80
C GLN A 7 -19.28 -7.26 12.42
N GLY A 8 -19.88 -6.25 11.77
CA GLY A 8 -20.44 -6.41 10.43
C GLY A 8 -19.37 -6.78 9.40
N GLU A 9 -18.24 -6.07 9.38
CA GLU A 9 -17.11 -6.35 8.47
C GLU A 9 -16.51 -7.74 8.72
N ALA A 10 -16.33 -8.14 9.99
CA ALA A 10 -15.82 -9.46 10.34
C ALA A 10 -16.78 -10.58 9.86
N MET A 11 -18.10 -10.36 10.00
CA MET A 11 -19.12 -11.29 9.52
C MET A 11 -19.10 -11.40 7.98
N ASP A 12 -18.98 -10.29 7.27
CA ASP A 12 -18.93 -10.26 5.81
C ASP A 12 -17.71 -11.04 5.28
N ILE A 13 -16.53 -10.82 5.86
CA ILE A 13 -15.33 -11.58 5.49
C ILE A 13 -15.48 -13.06 5.85
N LEU A 14 -16.03 -13.39 7.04
CA LEU A 14 -16.24 -14.78 7.47
C LEU A 14 -17.16 -15.55 6.51
N GLN A 15 -18.18 -14.91 5.95
CA GLN A 15 -19.10 -15.51 4.98
C GLN A 15 -18.40 -15.88 3.65
N GLY A 16 -17.26 -15.30 3.33
CA GLY A 16 -16.43 -15.65 2.18
C GLY A 16 -15.52 -16.88 2.41
N THR A 17 -15.30 -17.28 3.67
CA THR A 17 -14.35 -18.35 4.02
C THR A 17 -14.70 -19.75 3.54
N PRO A 18 -15.97 -20.14 3.25
CA PRO A 18 -16.26 -21.45 2.66
C PRO A 18 -15.53 -21.76 1.35
N PHE A 19 -15.03 -20.73 0.67
CA PHE A 19 -14.27 -20.85 -0.59
C PHE A 19 -12.74 -20.73 -0.40
N CYS A 20 -12.27 -20.63 0.84
CA CYS A 20 -10.87 -20.44 1.20
C CYS A 20 -10.40 -21.53 2.18
N ALA A 21 -9.11 -21.49 2.54
CA ALA A 21 -8.61 -22.31 3.64
C ALA A 21 -9.32 -21.91 4.95
N PRO A 22 -9.51 -22.87 5.89
CA PRO A 22 -10.14 -22.57 7.18
C PRO A 22 -9.40 -21.45 7.91
N VAL A 23 -10.15 -20.46 8.36
CA VAL A 23 -9.64 -19.30 9.09
C VAL A 23 -10.65 -18.86 10.15
N ASN A 24 -10.16 -18.37 11.28
CA ASN A 24 -10.99 -17.75 12.30
C ASN A 24 -10.98 -16.23 12.11
N ILE A 25 -12.17 -15.64 11.99
CA ILE A 25 -12.34 -14.18 11.78
C ILE A 25 -13.38 -13.68 12.77
N HIS A 26 -12.98 -12.72 13.59
CA HIS A 26 -13.85 -12.08 14.57
C HIS A 26 -13.48 -10.62 14.77
N ALA A 27 -14.40 -9.84 15.30
CA ALA A 27 -14.15 -8.49 15.77
C ALA A 27 -13.91 -8.52 17.28
N GLY A 28 -12.97 -7.69 17.74
CA GLY A 28 -12.64 -7.61 19.16
C GLY A 28 -12.14 -6.23 19.58
N GLY A 29 -11.79 -6.10 20.83
CA GLY A 29 -11.11 -4.94 21.40
C GLY A 29 -9.60 -4.97 21.12
N TYR A 30 -8.86 -4.08 21.75
CA TYR A 30 -7.40 -4.01 21.58
C TYR A 30 -6.68 -5.23 22.19
N GLU A 31 -7.28 -5.85 23.18
CA GLU A 31 -6.79 -7.08 23.85
C GLU A 31 -6.72 -8.28 22.91
N GLU A 32 -7.59 -8.33 21.89
CA GLU A 32 -7.57 -9.38 20.87
C GLU A 32 -6.34 -9.32 19.95
N ALA A 33 -5.59 -8.20 20.00
CA ALA A 33 -4.32 -8.10 19.32
C ALA A 33 -3.18 -8.88 20.02
N ALA A 34 -3.43 -9.43 21.21
CA ALA A 34 -2.42 -10.19 21.95
C ALA A 34 -1.92 -11.37 21.10
N HIS A 35 -0.56 -11.53 21.12
CA HIS A 35 0.13 -12.59 20.37
C HIS A 35 -0.01 -12.52 18.84
N SER A 36 -0.43 -11.37 18.28
CA SER A 36 -0.42 -11.18 16.84
C SER A 36 1.01 -11.14 16.30
N ASP A 37 1.27 -11.84 15.19
CA ASP A 37 2.52 -11.75 14.44
C ASP A 37 2.56 -10.49 13.58
N VAL A 38 1.39 -10.07 13.04
CA VAL A 38 1.24 -8.93 12.15
C VAL A 38 0.01 -8.10 12.53
N VAL A 39 0.18 -6.80 12.60
CA VAL A 39 -0.90 -5.81 12.78
C VAL A 39 -0.97 -4.92 11.54
N ILE A 40 -2.10 -4.92 10.85
CA ILE A 40 -2.34 -4.05 9.69
C ILE A 40 -3.12 -2.81 10.14
N VAL A 41 -2.50 -1.63 9.99
CA VAL A 41 -3.05 -0.35 10.43
C VAL A 41 -3.75 0.33 9.26
N THR A 42 -5.09 0.30 9.28
CA THR A 42 -5.95 0.95 8.27
C THR A 42 -6.81 2.06 8.87
N VAL A 43 -6.56 2.40 10.13
CA VAL A 43 -7.33 3.40 10.89
C VAL A 43 -7.08 4.81 10.37
N GLY A 44 -8.13 5.60 10.23
CA GLY A 44 -8.05 6.98 9.78
C GLY A 44 -9.33 7.44 9.07
N LEU A 45 -9.36 8.70 8.71
CA LEU A 45 -10.42 9.29 7.91
C LEU A 45 -9.99 9.44 6.46
N ALA A 46 -10.93 9.22 5.55
CA ALA A 46 -10.73 9.53 4.14
C ALA A 46 -10.80 11.06 3.91
N ARG A 47 -10.08 11.53 2.90
CA ARG A 47 -10.07 12.94 2.50
C ARG A 47 -11.46 13.37 2.05
N LYS A 48 -11.91 14.50 2.57
CA LYS A 48 -13.18 15.14 2.14
C LYS A 48 -12.92 16.13 1.01
N PRO A 49 -13.90 16.38 0.13
CA PRO A 49 -13.80 17.44 -0.87
C PRO A 49 -13.45 18.78 -0.20
N GLY A 50 -12.46 19.50 -0.73
CA GLY A 50 -12.00 20.80 -0.20
C GLY A 50 -11.07 20.73 1.02
N GLN A 51 -10.80 19.54 1.58
CA GLN A 51 -9.85 19.38 2.68
C GLN A 51 -8.40 19.34 2.16
N SER A 52 -7.50 20.07 2.81
CA SER A 52 -6.07 20.01 2.48
C SER A 52 -5.44 18.67 2.91
N ARG A 53 -4.29 18.31 2.29
CA ARG A 53 -3.51 17.13 2.72
C ARG A 53 -3.00 17.29 4.15
N ILE A 54 -2.65 18.51 4.55
CA ILE A 54 -2.11 18.82 5.88
C ILE A 54 -3.19 18.66 6.95
N ASP A 55 -4.42 19.15 6.70
CA ASP A 55 -5.54 19.00 7.64
C ASP A 55 -5.89 17.54 7.86
N LEU A 56 -5.89 16.74 6.79
CA LEU A 56 -6.11 15.29 6.89
C LEU A 56 -4.99 14.61 7.69
N ALA A 57 -3.74 14.98 7.43
CA ALA A 57 -2.59 14.43 8.12
C ALA A 57 -2.69 14.68 9.64
N GLN A 58 -3.01 15.91 10.05
CA GLN A 58 -3.16 16.25 11.47
C GLN A 58 -4.21 15.38 12.16
N VAL A 59 -5.40 15.29 11.56
CA VAL A 59 -6.50 14.48 12.14
C VAL A 59 -6.11 13.00 12.24
N ASN A 60 -5.51 12.44 11.22
CA ASN A 60 -5.11 11.03 11.23
C ASN A 60 -3.94 10.77 12.19
N VAL A 61 -3.00 11.69 12.34
CA VAL A 61 -1.95 11.60 13.37
C VAL A 61 -2.54 11.62 14.78
N ASP A 62 -3.54 12.44 15.04
CA ASP A 62 -4.18 12.50 16.37
C ASP A 62 -4.94 11.20 16.67
N ILE A 63 -5.58 10.59 15.68
CA ILE A 63 -6.18 9.25 15.80
C ILE A 63 -5.11 8.21 16.14
N ILE A 64 -4.00 8.20 15.40
CA ILE A 64 -2.87 7.27 15.62
C ILE A 64 -2.30 7.41 17.03
N LYS A 65 -2.07 8.63 17.51
CA LYS A 65 -1.59 8.89 18.87
C LYS A 65 -2.52 8.33 19.95
N SER A 66 -3.82 8.26 19.69
CA SER A 66 -4.80 7.72 20.63
C SER A 66 -4.92 6.19 20.57
N VAL A 67 -4.73 5.59 19.39
CA VAL A 67 -4.97 4.16 19.13
C VAL A 67 -3.72 3.32 19.34
N MET A 68 -2.60 3.73 18.75
CA MET A 68 -1.40 2.90 18.69
C MET A 68 -0.81 2.53 20.06
N PRO A 69 -0.73 3.44 21.04
CA PRO A 69 -0.21 3.06 22.38
C PRO A 69 -1.02 1.95 23.05
N GLN A 70 -2.32 1.84 22.74
CA GLN A 70 -3.19 0.81 23.29
C GLN A 70 -2.93 -0.56 22.64
N ILE A 71 -2.80 -0.60 21.31
CA ILE A 71 -2.52 -1.85 20.59
C ILE A 71 -1.13 -2.39 20.92
N THR A 72 -0.12 -1.51 20.98
CA THR A 72 1.27 -1.92 21.25
C THR A 72 1.49 -2.49 22.65
N GLN A 73 0.58 -2.24 23.59
CA GLN A 73 0.62 -2.92 24.90
C GLN A 73 0.32 -4.41 24.81
N PHE A 74 -0.54 -4.82 23.85
CA PHE A 74 -0.95 -6.22 23.69
C PHE A 74 -0.11 -6.95 22.65
N ALA A 75 0.41 -6.24 21.64
CA ALA A 75 1.20 -6.82 20.55
C ALA A 75 2.58 -6.13 20.38
N PRO A 76 3.43 -6.11 21.43
CA PRO A 76 4.72 -5.39 21.38
C PRO A 76 5.73 -5.99 20.39
N ASP A 77 5.61 -7.28 20.09
CA ASP A 77 6.55 -8.02 19.24
C ASP A 77 6.05 -8.15 17.78
N ALA A 78 4.85 -7.68 17.49
CA ALA A 78 4.26 -7.77 16.15
C ALA A 78 4.98 -6.88 15.12
N VAL A 79 4.86 -7.27 13.86
CA VAL A 79 5.19 -6.41 12.72
C VAL A 79 3.98 -5.56 12.35
N TYR A 80 4.17 -4.24 12.25
CA TYR A 80 3.12 -3.28 11.96
C TYR A 80 3.21 -2.82 10.50
N ILE A 81 2.16 -3.10 9.71
CA ILE A 81 2.05 -2.66 8.32
C ILE A 81 1.05 -1.50 8.25
N VAL A 82 1.54 -0.33 7.91
CA VAL A 82 0.74 0.90 7.83
C VAL A 82 0.21 1.09 6.42
N VAL A 83 -1.12 1.17 6.29
CA VAL A 83 -1.82 1.42 5.01
C VAL A 83 -2.55 2.76 5.03
N SER A 84 -2.80 3.31 6.22
CA SER A 84 -3.50 4.60 6.41
C SER A 84 -2.75 5.76 5.78
N ASN A 85 -3.46 6.63 5.09
CA ASN A 85 -2.88 7.81 4.44
C ASN A 85 -2.98 9.08 5.33
N PRO A 86 -2.00 9.99 5.21
CA PRO A 86 -0.77 9.91 4.40
C PRO A 86 0.25 8.94 5.00
N VAL A 87 0.55 7.87 4.29
CA VAL A 87 1.22 6.68 4.83
C VAL A 87 2.60 6.96 5.43
N ASP A 88 3.41 7.80 4.78
CA ASP A 88 4.76 8.12 5.24
C ASP A 88 4.72 8.91 6.57
N ILE A 89 3.81 9.89 6.67
CA ILE A 89 3.60 10.68 7.89
C ILE A 89 3.06 9.81 9.03
N ILE A 90 2.09 8.94 8.73
CA ILE A 90 1.50 8.03 9.72
C ILE A 90 2.52 7.01 10.23
N THR A 91 3.31 6.41 9.34
CA THR A 91 4.40 5.50 9.70
C THR A 91 5.40 6.17 10.64
N TYR A 92 5.82 7.38 10.29
CA TYR A 92 6.71 8.18 11.14
C TYR A 92 6.07 8.53 12.49
N ALA A 93 4.80 8.90 12.50
CA ALA A 93 4.07 9.22 13.74
C ALA A 93 3.98 8.01 14.68
N ILE A 94 3.75 6.80 14.16
CA ILE A 94 3.75 5.56 14.96
C ILE A 94 5.11 5.35 15.62
N LEU A 95 6.20 5.42 14.86
CA LEU A 95 7.56 5.28 15.38
C LEU A 95 7.90 6.32 16.46
N LYS A 96 7.34 7.54 16.37
CA LYS A 96 7.60 8.60 17.36
C LYS A 96 6.69 8.56 18.60
N THR A 97 5.59 7.85 18.54
CA THR A 97 4.58 7.82 19.62
C THR A 97 4.47 6.47 20.30
N THR A 98 5.23 5.48 19.86
CA THR A 98 5.30 4.14 20.44
C THR A 98 6.75 3.75 20.75
N ASN A 99 6.95 2.65 21.47
CA ASN A 99 8.27 2.08 21.76
C ASN A 99 8.66 0.96 20.76
N LEU A 100 7.98 0.88 19.62
CA LEU A 100 8.30 -0.09 18.57
C LEU A 100 9.67 0.19 17.96
N ALA A 101 10.41 -0.85 17.62
CA ALA A 101 11.66 -0.74 16.90
C ALA A 101 11.41 -0.34 15.43
N GLU A 102 12.36 0.35 14.80
CA GLU A 102 12.22 0.80 13.41
C GLU A 102 11.98 -0.36 12.43
N ASN A 103 12.54 -1.54 12.71
CA ASN A 103 12.36 -2.73 11.89
C ASN A 103 11.03 -3.48 12.15
N GLN A 104 10.17 -2.97 13.00
CA GLN A 104 8.83 -3.51 13.23
C GLN A 104 7.74 -2.73 12.51
N VAL A 105 8.01 -1.52 12.00
CA VAL A 105 6.99 -0.63 11.44
C VAL A 105 7.28 -0.33 9.98
N PHE A 106 6.39 -0.73 9.10
CA PHE A 106 6.50 -0.56 7.65
C PHE A 106 5.29 0.17 7.10
N GLY A 107 5.52 1.26 6.37
CA GLY A 107 4.50 1.83 5.50
C GLY A 107 4.34 0.98 4.23
N SER A 108 3.10 0.82 3.75
CA SER A 108 2.85 0.19 2.43
C SER A 108 3.49 0.99 1.29
N GLY A 109 3.71 2.28 1.51
CA GLY A 109 4.43 3.18 0.61
C GLY A 109 3.93 3.09 -0.81
N THR A 110 4.83 2.93 -1.74
CA THR A 110 4.57 2.85 -3.19
C THR A 110 4.26 1.42 -3.69
N MET A 111 3.87 0.50 -2.79
CA MET A 111 3.54 -0.87 -3.20
C MET A 111 2.34 -0.91 -4.15
N LEU A 112 1.28 -0.14 -3.86
CA LEU A 112 0.11 -0.04 -4.72
C LEU A 112 0.46 0.63 -6.06
N ASP A 113 1.28 1.68 -6.04
CA ASP A 113 1.74 2.36 -7.25
C ASP A 113 2.59 1.43 -8.11
N SER A 114 3.44 0.60 -7.49
CA SER A 114 4.20 -0.44 -8.20
C SER A 114 3.29 -1.50 -8.84
N ALA A 115 2.21 -1.88 -8.17
CA ALA A 115 1.23 -2.81 -8.73
C ALA A 115 0.48 -2.19 -9.92
N ARG A 116 0.09 -0.91 -9.83
CA ARG A 116 -0.52 -0.15 -10.92
C ARG A 116 0.43 -0.04 -12.12
N LEU A 117 1.69 0.34 -11.87
CA LEU A 117 2.73 0.42 -12.91
C LEU A 117 2.89 -0.91 -13.65
N ARG A 118 3.00 -2.02 -12.92
CA ARG A 118 3.12 -3.35 -13.52
C ARG A 118 1.91 -3.72 -14.34
N SER A 119 0.70 -3.37 -13.89
CA SER A 119 -0.53 -3.61 -14.63
C SER A 119 -0.59 -2.79 -15.92
N ARG A 120 -0.26 -1.49 -15.85
CA ARG A 120 -0.25 -0.61 -17.03
C ARG A 120 0.80 -1.02 -18.07
N LEU A 121 2.01 -1.36 -17.61
CA LEU A 121 3.05 -1.88 -18.52
C LEU A 121 2.65 -3.21 -19.15
N ALA A 122 2.06 -4.12 -18.39
CA ALA A 122 1.58 -5.40 -18.89
C ALA A 122 0.52 -5.24 -20.00
N GLU A 123 -0.44 -4.33 -19.79
CA GLU A 123 -1.43 -3.96 -20.80
C GLU A 123 -0.78 -3.35 -22.04
N HIS A 124 0.19 -2.43 -21.83
CA HIS A 124 0.91 -1.77 -22.91
C HIS A 124 1.67 -2.76 -23.80
N VAL A 125 2.35 -3.73 -23.21
CA VAL A 125 3.14 -4.73 -23.97
C VAL A 125 2.35 -5.98 -24.35
N GLY A 126 1.13 -6.15 -23.85
CA GLY A 126 0.28 -7.30 -24.16
C GLY A 126 0.71 -8.60 -23.47
N LEU A 127 1.31 -8.51 -22.26
CA LEU A 127 1.74 -9.65 -21.46
C LEU A 127 1.03 -9.71 -20.11
N SER A 128 1.18 -10.82 -19.41
CA SER A 128 0.75 -10.91 -18.00
C SER A 128 1.62 -10.01 -17.11
N SER A 129 1.00 -9.33 -16.14
CA SER A 129 1.70 -8.50 -15.15
C SER A 129 2.70 -9.30 -14.29
N LYS A 130 2.58 -10.63 -14.27
CA LYS A 130 3.57 -11.51 -13.62
C LYS A 130 4.93 -11.50 -14.32
N ASN A 131 4.97 -11.11 -15.59
CA ASN A 131 6.20 -11.01 -16.39
C ASN A 131 6.80 -9.60 -16.40
N VAL A 132 6.20 -8.66 -15.66
CA VAL A 132 6.68 -7.29 -15.54
C VAL A 132 7.27 -7.08 -14.15
N HIS A 133 8.52 -6.68 -14.09
CA HIS A 133 9.23 -6.30 -12.86
C HIS A 133 9.55 -4.81 -12.93
N ALA A 134 8.67 -4.03 -12.34
CA ALA A 134 8.75 -2.57 -12.28
C ALA A 134 8.34 -2.10 -10.88
N TYR A 135 8.96 -1.02 -10.43
CA TYR A 135 8.78 -0.50 -9.09
C TYR A 135 8.65 1.01 -9.12
N VAL A 136 7.89 1.53 -8.17
CA VAL A 136 7.85 2.95 -7.83
C VAL A 136 8.56 3.11 -6.51
N PHE A 137 9.44 4.09 -6.39
CA PHE A 137 10.22 4.38 -5.18
C PHE A 137 9.92 5.78 -4.64
N GLY A 138 10.26 5.99 -3.38
CA GLY A 138 10.13 7.27 -2.70
C GLY A 138 8.85 7.41 -1.91
N GLU A 139 8.41 8.63 -1.70
CA GLU A 139 7.16 8.96 -1.04
C GLU A 139 5.96 8.45 -1.84
N HIS A 140 4.91 7.98 -1.14
CA HIS A 140 3.62 7.77 -1.78
C HIS A 140 2.94 9.12 -2.04
N GLY A 141 3.31 9.78 -3.17
CA GLY A 141 2.89 11.12 -3.52
C GLY A 141 3.60 11.67 -4.75
N ASP A 142 3.62 12.99 -4.86
CA ASP A 142 4.07 13.71 -6.05
C ASP A 142 5.59 13.57 -6.31
N THR A 143 6.38 13.19 -5.29
CA THR A 143 7.84 13.01 -5.37
C THR A 143 8.27 11.58 -5.64
N SER A 144 7.32 10.66 -5.86
CA SER A 144 7.61 9.29 -6.26
C SER A 144 8.35 9.23 -7.59
N LEU A 145 9.20 8.23 -7.78
CA LEU A 145 9.96 8.05 -9.01
C LEU A 145 9.88 6.60 -9.51
N ILE A 146 9.96 6.44 -10.84
CA ILE A 146 10.04 5.15 -11.51
C ILE A 146 11.45 4.99 -12.05
N PRO A 147 12.25 4.02 -11.54
CA PRO A 147 13.57 3.75 -12.08
C PRO A 147 13.45 2.89 -13.35
N TRP A 148 13.18 3.50 -14.47
CA TRP A 148 12.98 2.84 -15.76
C TRP A 148 14.15 1.91 -16.14
N SER A 149 15.38 2.27 -15.78
CA SER A 149 16.59 1.46 -16.01
C SER A 149 16.58 0.11 -15.26
N LEU A 150 15.78 -0.03 -14.22
CA LEU A 150 15.63 -1.27 -13.45
C LEU A 150 14.37 -2.05 -13.87
N THR A 151 13.59 -1.52 -14.82
CA THR A 151 12.38 -2.18 -15.29
C THR A 151 12.71 -3.29 -16.26
N THR A 152 12.19 -4.49 -16.01
CA THR A 152 12.35 -5.64 -16.89
C THR A 152 11.01 -6.25 -17.29
N ILE A 153 10.94 -6.75 -18.53
CA ILE A 153 9.78 -7.41 -19.10
C ILE A 153 10.22 -8.79 -19.60
N ALA A 154 9.59 -9.84 -19.08
CA ALA A 154 9.96 -11.24 -19.37
C ALA A 154 11.46 -11.53 -19.14
N GLY A 155 12.07 -10.91 -18.12
CA GLY A 155 13.50 -11.06 -17.79
C GLY A 155 14.47 -10.25 -18.65
N MET A 156 13.98 -9.44 -19.58
CA MET A 156 14.77 -8.57 -20.45
C MET A 156 14.61 -7.11 -20.02
N GLU A 157 15.67 -6.32 -20.09
CA GLU A 157 15.59 -4.86 -19.91
C GLU A 157 14.51 -4.27 -20.82
N MET A 158 13.72 -3.36 -20.32
CA MET A 158 12.56 -2.80 -21.02
C MET A 158 12.91 -2.24 -22.39
N ASP A 159 14.00 -1.48 -22.50
CA ASP A 159 14.44 -0.89 -23.78
C ASP A 159 14.74 -1.97 -24.82
N LYS A 160 15.42 -3.05 -24.42
CA LYS A 160 15.73 -4.19 -25.31
C LYS A 160 14.46 -4.94 -25.71
N TYR A 161 13.54 -5.15 -24.76
CA TYR A 161 12.25 -5.77 -25.05
C TYR A 161 11.46 -4.96 -26.07
N CYS A 162 11.33 -3.66 -25.85
CA CYS A 162 10.59 -2.77 -26.73
C CYS A 162 11.21 -2.66 -28.12
N THR A 163 12.53 -2.68 -28.23
CA THR A 163 13.25 -2.56 -29.52
C THR A 163 13.19 -3.85 -30.33
N HIS A 164 13.28 -5.01 -29.70
CA HIS A 164 13.51 -6.27 -30.43
C HIS A 164 12.33 -7.24 -30.43
N ILE A 165 11.41 -7.15 -29.48
CA ILE A 165 10.35 -8.14 -29.28
C ILE A 165 8.96 -7.53 -29.38
N CYS A 166 8.76 -6.31 -28.89
CA CYS A 166 7.47 -5.67 -28.90
C CYS A 166 6.98 -5.47 -30.33
N SER A 167 5.87 -6.11 -30.70
CA SER A 167 5.27 -5.98 -32.02
C SER A 167 4.58 -4.63 -32.28
N ARG A 168 4.42 -3.83 -31.27
CA ARG A 168 3.82 -2.51 -31.31
C ARG A 168 4.93 -1.48 -31.57
N HIS A 169 5.21 -1.20 -32.83
CA HIS A 169 6.23 -0.21 -33.22
C HIS A 169 5.94 1.17 -32.60
N ASN A 170 6.96 1.81 -32.04
CA ASN A 170 6.98 3.15 -31.42
C ASN A 170 6.29 3.29 -30.06
N HIS A 171 6.05 2.23 -29.31
CA HIS A 171 5.28 2.29 -28.07
C HIS A 171 6.05 2.49 -26.77
N CYS A 172 7.37 2.54 -26.79
CA CYS A 172 8.17 2.82 -25.61
C CYS A 172 8.89 4.17 -25.69
N GLY A 173 8.26 5.12 -26.35
CA GLY A 173 8.73 6.50 -26.45
C GLY A 173 8.66 7.23 -25.10
N LYS A 174 9.42 8.33 -24.98
CA LYS A 174 9.44 9.14 -23.75
C LYS A 174 8.07 9.72 -23.37
N GLU A 175 7.21 9.96 -24.35
CA GLU A 175 5.86 10.51 -24.13
C GLU A 175 4.96 9.44 -23.51
N GLU A 176 4.95 8.25 -24.04
CA GLU A 176 4.13 7.14 -23.52
C GLU A 176 4.57 6.71 -22.11
N LEU A 177 5.88 6.73 -21.82
CA LEU A 177 6.35 6.47 -20.45
C LEU A 177 5.90 7.55 -19.47
N LYS A 178 5.81 8.80 -19.90
CA LYS A 178 5.23 9.88 -19.08
C LYS A 178 3.75 9.70 -18.84
N ASP A 179 2.99 9.28 -19.86
CA ASP A 179 1.56 9.02 -19.73
C ASP A 179 1.30 7.88 -18.73
N ILE A 180 2.11 6.79 -18.81
CA ILE A 180 2.04 5.69 -17.83
C ILE A 180 2.39 6.20 -16.41
N GLU A 181 3.40 7.04 -16.29
CA GLU A 181 3.81 7.61 -15.00
C GLU A 181 2.71 8.49 -14.40
N GLU A 182 2.04 9.32 -15.22
CA GLU A 182 0.92 10.15 -14.82
C GLU A 182 -0.30 9.32 -14.41
N ASP A 183 -0.65 8.31 -15.20
CA ASP A 183 -1.73 7.36 -14.88
C ASP A 183 -1.50 6.68 -13.53
N VAL A 184 -0.26 6.29 -13.22
CA VAL A 184 0.08 5.65 -11.93
C VAL A 184 -0.06 6.60 -10.76
N ARG A 185 0.30 7.88 -10.94
CA ARG A 185 0.24 8.91 -9.88
C ARG A 185 -1.18 9.41 -9.62
N THR A 186 -2.05 9.38 -10.63
CA THR A 186 -3.42 9.94 -10.56
C THR A 186 -4.51 8.90 -10.27
N ALA A 187 -4.18 7.62 -10.27
CA ALA A 187 -5.10 6.48 -10.10
C ALA A 187 -5.67 6.30 -8.69
#